data_a7417d320fd8ecc5cca8fe13facb25d3
#
_entry.id   a7417d320fd8ecc5cca8fe13facb25d3
#
_cell.length_a   1.000
_cell.length_b   1.000
_cell.length_c   1.000
_cell.angle_alpha   90.00
_cell.angle_beta   90.00
_cell.angle_gamma   90.00
#
_symmetry.space_group_name_H-M   'P 1'
#
loop_
_entity.id
_entity.type
_entity.pdbx_description
1 polymer ?
#
loop_
_entity_poly.entity_id
_entity_poly.type
_entity_poly.pdbx_seq_one_letter_code
_entity_poly.pdbx_strand_id
1 'polypeptide(L)'
;MKEENATSIEFFRDFRRVADLINGVIFHGKQIVRECDLQEQNPVLHDISKKDNRVSAVENTMDLSVMVTVGKAKFLLMLQGQTIEHYVMPVRASHERGTDYYNQWKKLQKMHNEARDLMKGEEYLSGVKKRDRFYPVIHIVVYFGKKRWKAARKMDDLFLTEIFPEELKKLFTEKPLLIFEMRHFSNEEWFQTDLRQVCGFLKRTNDRMKLKTYIEENQEVFSNLPED
;
A
#
# COMPACT_ATOMS: atom_id res chain seq x y z
N MET A 1 18.66 0.71 7.30
CA MET A 1 17.21 1.07 7.41
C MET A 1 16.53 1.33 6.06
N LYS A 2 17.02 2.25 5.17
CA LYS A 2 16.42 2.40 3.83
C LYS A 2 16.63 1.14 2.96
N GLU A 3 17.79 0.53 3.01
CA GLU A 3 18.11 -0.71 2.30
C GLU A 3 17.30 -1.91 2.78
N GLU A 4 17.11 -2.07 4.09
CA GLU A 4 16.30 -3.16 4.66
C GLU A 4 14.81 -3.07 4.29
N ASN A 5 14.25 -1.86 4.19
CA ASN A 5 12.88 -1.67 3.72
C ASN A 5 12.74 -1.97 2.23
N ALA A 6 13.73 -1.59 1.41
CA ALA A 6 13.74 -1.88 -0.02
C ALA A 6 13.79 -3.39 -0.29
N THR A 7 14.69 -4.11 0.37
CA THR A 7 14.80 -5.57 0.27
C THR A 7 13.50 -6.28 0.71
N SER A 8 12.81 -5.73 1.72
CA SER A 8 11.56 -6.31 2.22
C SER A 8 10.41 -6.26 1.22
N ILE A 9 10.38 -5.28 0.31
CA ILE A 9 9.35 -5.15 -0.73
C ILE A 9 9.72 -5.90 -2.00
N GLU A 10 11.00 -6.17 -2.23
CA GLU A 10 11.46 -6.97 -3.39
C GLU A 10 10.72 -8.33 -3.45
N PHE A 11 10.44 -8.93 -2.28
CA PHE A 11 9.61 -10.12 -2.16
C PHE A 11 8.24 -9.99 -2.84
N PHE A 12 7.64 -8.80 -2.87
CA PHE A 12 6.34 -8.53 -3.49
C PHE A 12 6.42 -8.10 -4.96
N ARG A 13 7.59 -8.14 -5.61
CA ARG A 13 7.65 -7.97 -7.08
C ARG A 13 7.07 -9.16 -7.83
N ASP A 14 6.97 -10.31 -7.19
CA ASP A 14 6.17 -11.42 -7.70
C ASP A 14 4.67 -11.14 -7.52
N PHE A 15 3.97 -10.91 -8.62
CA PHE A 15 2.55 -10.57 -8.62
C PHE A 15 1.65 -11.68 -8.09
N ARG A 16 2.09 -12.94 -8.08
CA ARG A 16 1.37 -14.03 -7.40
C ARG A 16 1.26 -13.75 -5.92
N ARG A 17 2.34 -13.26 -5.28
CA ARG A 17 2.37 -12.89 -3.86
C ARG A 17 1.56 -11.64 -3.58
N VAL A 18 1.54 -10.66 -4.52
CA VAL A 18 0.68 -9.47 -4.39
C VAL A 18 -0.79 -9.85 -4.48
N ALA A 19 -1.17 -10.70 -5.44
CA ALA A 19 -2.54 -11.20 -5.54
C ALA A 19 -2.97 -11.95 -4.28
N ASP A 20 -2.10 -12.81 -3.76
CA ASP A 20 -2.32 -13.57 -2.53
C ASP A 20 -2.44 -12.66 -1.30
N LEU A 21 -1.60 -11.63 -1.19
CA LEU A 21 -1.71 -10.61 -0.14
C LEU A 21 -3.08 -9.91 -0.18
N ILE A 22 -3.52 -9.49 -1.37
CA ILE A 22 -4.83 -8.85 -1.58
C ILE A 22 -5.95 -9.80 -1.15
N ASN A 23 -5.89 -11.05 -1.61
CA ASN A 23 -6.87 -12.08 -1.28
C ASN A 23 -6.93 -12.37 0.22
N GLY A 24 -5.77 -12.46 0.88
CA GLY A 24 -5.70 -12.69 2.33
C GLY A 24 -6.16 -11.48 3.15
N VAL A 25 -5.61 -10.29 2.87
CA VAL A 25 -5.81 -9.11 3.73
C VAL A 25 -7.13 -8.39 3.44
N ILE A 26 -7.52 -8.27 2.16
CA ILE A 26 -8.74 -7.53 1.77
C ILE A 26 -9.94 -8.46 1.64
N PHE A 27 -9.75 -9.64 1.04
CA PHE A 27 -10.84 -10.58 0.75
C PHE A 27 -10.95 -11.76 1.72
N HIS A 28 -10.17 -11.71 2.83
CA HIS A 28 -10.25 -12.69 3.93
C HIS A 28 -10.09 -14.14 3.45
N GLY A 29 -9.09 -14.38 2.59
CA GLY A 29 -8.75 -15.70 2.03
C GLY A 29 -9.53 -16.10 0.78
N LYS A 30 -10.54 -15.32 0.36
CA LYS A 30 -11.26 -15.58 -0.90
C LYS A 30 -10.35 -15.26 -2.09
N GLN A 31 -10.17 -16.21 -3.00
CA GLN A 31 -9.33 -16.09 -4.18
C GLN A 31 -10.05 -15.31 -5.29
N ILE A 32 -10.05 -13.97 -5.17
CA ILE A 32 -10.74 -13.03 -6.06
C ILE A 32 -9.80 -12.46 -7.11
N VAL A 33 -8.54 -12.15 -6.72
CA VAL A 33 -7.53 -11.52 -7.55
C VAL A 33 -6.50 -12.56 -7.98
N ARG A 34 -6.10 -12.54 -9.25
CA ARG A 34 -5.04 -13.37 -9.82
C ARG A 34 -3.90 -12.47 -10.29
N GLU A 35 -2.71 -13.02 -10.52
CA GLU A 35 -1.56 -12.27 -11.02
C GLU A 35 -1.84 -11.51 -12.33
N CYS A 36 -2.63 -12.12 -13.24
CA CYS A 36 -3.00 -11.49 -14.52
C CYS A 36 -3.95 -10.29 -14.36
N ASP A 37 -4.55 -10.11 -13.20
CA ASP A 37 -5.41 -8.97 -12.88
C ASP A 37 -4.59 -7.76 -12.37
N LEU A 38 -3.25 -7.89 -12.28
CA LEU A 38 -2.31 -6.90 -11.76
C LEU A 38 -1.46 -6.31 -12.88
N GLN A 39 -1.21 -5.01 -12.80
CA GLN A 39 -0.32 -4.28 -13.70
C GLN A 39 0.52 -3.30 -12.91
N GLU A 40 1.85 -3.43 -12.99
CA GLU A 40 2.76 -2.49 -12.35
C GLU A 40 2.51 -1.06 -12.84
N GLN A 41 2.51 -0.13 -11.91
CA GLN A 41 2.46 1.30 -12.20
C GLN A 41 3.79 1.92 -11.79
N ASN A 42 4.24 2.91 -12.53
CA ASN A 42 5.48 3.60 -12.18
C ASN A 42 5.28 4.35 -10.84
N PRO A 43 6.02 4.02 -9.77
CA PRO A 43 5.80 4.58 -8.44
C PRO A 43 6.31 6.02 -8.29
N VAL A 44 6.70 6.68 -9.38
CA VAL A 44 7.33 8.00 -9.32
C VAL A 44 6.31 9.07 -8.98
N LEU A 45 6.21 9.38 -7.70
CA LEU A 45 5.57 10.59 -7.19
C LEU A 45 6.59 11.72 -7.26
N HIS A 46 6.60 12.48 -8.38
CA HIS A 46 7.40 13.69 -8.49
C HIS A 46 6.68 14.83 -7.76
N ASP A 47 7.07 15.10 -6.54
CA ASP A 47 6.79 16.38 -5.92
C ASP A 47 7.89 17.37 -6.37
N ILE A 48 7.63 18.08 -7.47
CA ILE A 48 8.54 19.11 -7.98
C ILE A 48 8.26 20.39 -7.20
N SER A 49 8.82 20.52 -6.01
CA SER A 49 8.85 21.80 -5.33
C SER A 49 9.96 22.68 -5.93
N LYS A 50 9.62 23.65 -6.76
CA LYS A 50 10.50 24.72 -7.16
C LYS A 50 10.64 25.70 -6.00
N LYS A 51 11.68 25.55 -5.18
CA LYS A 51 12.15 26.57 -4.27
C LYS A 51 13.58 26.95 -4.68
N ASP A 52 13.79 28.22 -5.00
CA ASP A 52 15.09 28.91 -5.17
C ASP A 52 16.11 28.18 -6.07
N ASN A 53 15.79 28.03 -7.37
CA ASN A 53 16.70 27.48 -8.40
C ASN A 53 17.43 26.16 -8.04
N ARG A 54 17.03 25.47 -6.96
CA ARG A 54 17.43 24.10 -6.64
C ARG A 54 16.23 23.18 -6.82
N VAL A 55 16.32 22.32 -7.82
CA VAL A 55 15.37 21.20 -8.00
C VAL A 55 15.73 20.16 -6.96
N SER A 56 15.09 20.20 -5.80
CA SER A 56 15.11 19.08 -4.88
C SER A 56 13.93 18.17 -5.25
N ALA A 57 14.21 17.16 -6.06
CA ALA A 57 13.28 16.04 -6.20
C ALA A 57 13.27 15.31 -4.85
N VAL A 58 12.21 15.47 -4.07
CA VAL A 58 11.93 14.57 -2.97
C VAL A 58 11.38 13.30 -3.62
N GLU A 59 12.28 12.36 -3.92
CA GLU A 59 11.88 11.01 -4.29
C GLU A 59 11.20 10.35 -3.08
N ASN A 60 9.88 10.51 -3.00
CA ASN A 60 9.04 9.63 -2.20
C ASN A 60 8.91 8.32 -2.97
N THR A 61 9.91 7.46 -2.85
CA THR A 61 9.85 6.11 -3.39
C THR A 61 8.82 5.33 -2.58
N MET A 62 7.63 5.15 -3.15
CA MET A 62 6.77 4.04 -2.75
C MET A 62 7.44 2.74 -3.18
N ASP A 63 7.35 1.76 -2.29
CA ASP A 63 8.06 0.52 -2.53
C ASP A 63 7.47 -0.26 -3.72
N LEU A 64 6.13 -0.27 -3.87
CA LEU A 64 5.45 -0.88 -5.04
C LEU A 64 4.07 -0.24 -5.27
N SER A 65 3.74 0.03 -6.53
CA SER A 65 2.42 0.51 -6.96
C SER A 65 1.86 -0.37 -8.06
N VAL A 66 0.63 -0.86 -7.89
CA VAL A 66 0.01 -1.84 -8.79
C VAL A 66 -1.45 -1.47 -9.07
N MET A 67 -1.82 -1.38 -10.36
CA MET A 67 -3.22 -1.31 -10.76
C MET A 67 -3.83 -2.70 -10.66
N VAL A 68 -4.91 -2.83 -9.92
CA VAL A 68 -5.65 -4.06 -9.69
C VAL A 68 -6.99 -4.01 -10.41
N THR A 69 -7.32 -5.05 -11.16
CA THR A 69 -8.60 -5.18 -11.87
C THR A 69 -9.40 -6.33 -11.26
N VAL A 70 -10.61 -6.06 -10.78
CA VAL A 70 -11.53 -7.06 -10.23
C VAL A 70 -12.87 -6.96 -10.98
N GLY A 71 -13.10 -7.85 -11.92
CA GLY A 71 -14.24 -7.75 -12.82
C GLY A 71 -14.22 -6.43 -13.60
N LYS A 72 -15.21 -5.56 -13.36
CA LYS A 72 -15.27 -4.20 -13.97
C LYS A 72 -14.64 -3.11 -13.11
N ALA A 73 -14.30 -3.41 -11.86
CA ALA A 73 -13.71 -2.45 -10.93
C ALA A 73 -12.20 -2.41 -11.10
N LYS A 74 -11.63 -1.20 -10.95
CA LYS A 74 -10.18 -0.99 -10.89
C LYS A 74 -9.84 -0.14 -9.69
N PHE A 75 -8.72 -0.42 -9.07
CA PHE A 75 -8.15 0.41 -8.01
C PHE A 75 -6.63 0.36 -8.05
N LEU A 76 -5.99 1.38 -7.52
CA LEU A 76 -4.55 1.41 -7.33
C LEU A 76 -4.21 0.87 -5.94
N LEU A 77 -3.35 -0.13 -5.88
CA LEU A 77 -2.77 -0.63 -4.64
C LEU A 77 -1.38 -0.03 -4.48
N MET A 78 -1.14 0.54 -3.31
CA MET A 78 0.17 1.02 -2.87
C MET A 78 0.65 0.13 -1.73
N LEU A 79 1.81 -0.51 -1.91
CA LEU A 79 2.47 -1.30 -0.88
C LEU A 79 3.69 -0.56 -0.36
N GLN A 80 3.84 -0.55 0.96
CA GLN A 80 4.94 0.09 1.64
C GLN A 80 5.51 -0.80 2.73
N GLY A 81 6.79 -1.19 2.61
CA GLY A 81 7.51 -1.98 3.60
C GLY A 81 7.94 -1.14 4.81
N GLN A 82 7.76 -1.69 6.02
CA GLN A 82 8.24 -1.09 7.26
C GLN A 82 8.82 -2.17 8.18
N THR A 83 10.06 -1.99 8.62
CA THR A 83 10.72 -2.87 9.60
C THR A 83 10.56 -2.37 11.04
N ILE A 84 10.31 -1.08 11.20
CA ILE A 84 10.02 -0.41 12.47
C ILE A 84 8.77 0.46 12.35
N GLU A 85 8.15 0.79 13.47
CA GLU A 85 6.97 1.67 13.50
C GLU A 85 7.31 3.08 13.01
N HIS A 86 6.43 3.64 12.20
CA HIS A 86 6.50 5.03 11.75
C HIS A 86 5.34 5.81 12.40
N TYR A 87 5.66 6.66 13.36
CA TYR A 87 4.64 7.30 14.23
C TYR A 87 3.65 8.19 13.48
N VAL A 88 4.05 8.78 12.36
CA VAL A 88 3.17 9.62 11.51
C VAL A 88 2.82 8.93 10.19
N MET A 89 2.69 7.61 10.19
CA MET A 89 2.34 6.81 9.00
C MET A 89 1.02 7.26 8.35
N PRO A 90 -0.04 7.64 9.09
CA PRO A 90 -1.27 8.17 8.49
C PRO A 90 -1.04 9.43 7.64
N VAL A 91 -0.17 10.34 8.09
CA VAL A 91 0.17 11.57 7.33
C VAL A 91 0.87 11.19 6.01
N ARG A 92 1.84 10.28 6.09
CA ARG A 92 2.57 9.81 4.90
C ARG A 92 1.63 9.15 3.89
N ALA A 93 0.80 8.23 4.34
CA ALA A 93 -0.17 7.55 3.48
C ALA A 93 -1.21 8.50 2.87
N SER A 94 -1.64 9.52 3.61
CA SER A 94 -2.56 10.54 3.11
C SER A 94 -1.91 11.42 2.05
N HIS A 95 -0.65 11.81 2.26
CA HIS A 95 0.14 12.56 1.26
C HIS A 95 0.29 11.75 -0.03
N GLU A 96 0.70 10.50 0.06
CA GLU A 96 0.90 9.61 -1.10
C GLU A 96 -0.41 9.39 -1.87
N ARG A 97 -1.52 9.11 -1.19
CA ARG A 97 -2.86 9.01 -1.82
C ARG A 97 -3.29 10.31 -2.49
N GLY A 98 -3.07 11.45 -1.81
CA GLY A 98 -3.42 12.76 -2.34
C GLY A 98 -2.63 13.10 -3.60
N THR A 99 -1.33 12.77 -3.61
CA THR A 99 -0.46 12.96 -4.77
C THR A 99 -0.92 12.09 -5.95
N ASP A 100 -1.31 10.84 -5.70
CA ASP A 100 -1.82 9.99 -6.77
C ASP A 100 -3.14 10.51 -7.36
N TYR A 101 -4.10 10.93 -6.51
CA TYR A 101 -5.33 11.56 -7.01
C TYR A 101 -5.05 12.82 -7.80
N TYR A 102 -4.08 13.63 -7.39
CA TYR A 102 -3.64 14.80 -8.14
C TYR A 102 -3.07 14.42 -9.51
N ASN A 103 -2.25 13.37 -9.58
CA ASN A 103 -1.67 12.85 -10.82
C ASN A 103 -2.76 12.29 -11.75
N GLN A 104 -3.75 11.57 -11.23
CA GLN A 104 -4.90 11.10 -12.01
C GLN A 104 -5.67 12.29 -12.58
N TRP A 105 -5.89 13.33 -11.80
CA TRP A 105 -6.53 14.56 -12.26
C TRP A 105 -5.73 15.23 -13.38
N LYS A 106 -4.41 15.42 -13.20
CA LYS A 106 -3.54 16.00 -14.24
C LYS A 106 -3.53 15.19 -15.54
N LYS A 107 -3.57 13.86 -15.42
CA LYS A 107 -3.65 12.98 -16.60
C LYS A 107 -4.97 13.17 -17.36
N LEU A 108 -6.09 13.28 -16.67
CA LEU A 108 -7.40 13.57 -17.27
C LEU A 108 -7.42 14.97 -17.92
N GLN A 109 -6.90 16.01 -17.24
CA GLN A 109 -6.77 17.35 -17.80
C GLN A 109 -5.97 17.34 -19.11
N LYS A 110 -4.82 16.66 -19.13
CA LYS A 110 -3.99 16.54 -20.33
C LYS A 110 -4.75 15.87 -21.46
N MET A 111 -5.42 14.76 -21.19
CA MET A 111 -6.22 14.01 -22.16
C MET A 111 -7.32 14.90 -22.79
N HIS A 112 -8.09 15.63 -21.98
CA HIS A 112 -9.14 16.52 -22.46
C HIS A 112 -8.62 17.73 -23.21
N ASN A 113 -7.48 18.30 -22.79
CA ASN A 113 -6.84 19.41 -23.50
C ASN A 113 -6.36 18.99 -24.90
N GLU A 114 -5.76 17.78 -25.00
CA GLU A 114 -5.32 17.21 -26.29
C GLU A 114 -6.53 16.91 -27.20
N ALA A 115 -7.60 16.36 -26.64
CA ALA A 115 -8.82 16.05 -27.34
C ALA A 115 -9.66 17.32 -27.71
N ARG A 116 -9.42 18.45 -27.05
CA ARG A 116 -10.19 19.70 -27.15
C ARG A 116 -11.69 19.48 -26.98
N ASP A 117 -12.09 18.62 -26.02
CA ASP A 117 -13.46 18.14 -25.90
C ASP A 117 -14.21 18.66 -24.66
N LEU A 118 -13.63 19.62 -23.94
CA LEU A 118 -14.32 20.38 -22.89
C LEU A 118 -15.28 21.41 -23.52
N MET A 119 -16.53 21.44 -23.02
CA MET A 119 -17.62 22.19 -23.65
C MET A 119 -18.25 23.24 -22.73
N LYS A 120 -18.06 23.15 -21.43
CA LYS A 120 -18.73 23.98 -20.41
C LYS A 120 -17.75 24.76 -19.57
N GLY A 121 -18.18 25.88 -18.96
CA GLY A 121 -17.34 26.71 -18.12
C GLY A 121 -16.76 25.93 -16.93
N GLU A 122 -17.56 25.06 -16.28
CA GLU A 122 -17.13 24.21 -15.17
C GLU A 122 -16.10 23.15 -15.61
N GLU A 123 -16.23 22.64 -16.84
CA GLU A 123 -15.27 21.71 -17.42
C GLU A 123 -13.93 22.39 -17.72
N TYR A 124 -13.97 23.64 -18.26
CA TYR A 124 -12.75 24.43 -18.44
C TYR A 124 -12.07 24.77 -17.12
N LEU A 125 -12.84 25.14 -16.10
CA LEU A 125 -12.29 25.46 -14.78
C LEU A 125 -11.61 24.27 -14.12
N SER A 126 -12.24 23.10 -14.17
CA SER A 126 -11.73 21.87 -13.55
C SER A 126 -10.76 21.07 -14.45
N GLY A 127 -10.85 21.26 -15.77
CA GLY A 127 -10.11 20.50 -16.77
C GLY A 127 -10.59 19.06 -16.95
N VAL A 128 -11.78 18.73 -16.41
CA VAL A 128 -12.37 17.38 -16.47
C VAL A 128 -13.87 17.46 -16.68
N LYS A 129 -14.47 16.38 -17.14
CA LYS A 129 -15.93 16.28 -17.32
C LYS A 129 -16.61 15.73 -16.06
N LYS A 130 -17.85 16.09 -15.84
CA LYS A 130 -18.67 15.59 -14.71
C LYS A 130 -18.73 14.06 -14.62
N ARG A 131 -18.61 13.36 -15.75
CA ARG A 131 -18.63 11.88 -15.83
C ARG A 131 -17.30 11.20 -15.53
N ASP A 132 -16.20 11.93 -15.53
CA ASP A 132 -14.88 11.37 -15.25
C ASP A 132 -14.82 10.85 -13.83
N ARG A 133 -14.04 9.80 -13.61
CA ARG A 133 -13.86 9.17 -12.31
C ARG A 133 -12.40 8.84 -12.10
N PHE A 134 -11.96 8.90 -10.85
CA PHE A 134 -10.66 8.44 -10.41
C PHE A 134 -10.73 6.98 -9.96
N TYR A 135 -9.63 6.28 -10.10
CA TYR A 135 -9.45 4.98 -9.47
C TYR A 135 -9.21 5.17 -7.97
N PRO A 136 -9.94 4.43 -7.11
CA PRO A 136 -9.65 4.44 -5.68
C PRO A 136 -8.22 4.00 -5.40
N VAL A 137 -7.59 4.61 -4.40
CA VAL A 137 -6.24 4.25 -3.93
C VAL A 137 -6.35 3.52 -2.59
N ILE A 138 -5.85 2.30 -2.54
CA ILE A 138 -5.74 1.48 -1.34
C ILE A 138 -4.27 1.43 -0.94
N HIS A 139 -3.96 1.78 0.30
CA HIS A 139 -2.61 1.73 0.85
C HIS A 139 -2.53 0.60 1.88
N ILE A 140 -1.56 -0.30 1.69
CA ILE A 140 -1.23 -1.35 2.65
C ILE A 140 0.21 -1.16 3.13
N VAL A 141 0.38 -1.03 4.43
CA VAL A 141 1.68 -1.07 5.08
C VAL A 141 2.02 -2.52 5.41
N VAL A 142 3.06 -3.05 4.79
CA VAL A 142 3.59 -4.38 5.09
C VAL A 142 4.61 -4.25 6.20
N TYR A 143 4.26 -4.71 7.39
CA TYR A 143 5.08 -4.54 8.58
C TYR A 143 5.81 -5.82 8.98
N PHE A 144 7.14 -5.76 8.96
CA PHE A 144 8.05 -6.86 9.27
C PHE A 144 8.57 -6.85 10.71
N GLY A 145 8.21 -5.81 11.49
CA GLY A 145 8.73 -5.59 12.84
C GLY A 145 8.42 -6.72 13.82
N LYS A 146 9.33 -6.95 14.78
CA LYS A 146 9.18 -7.98 15.81
C LYS A 146 8.05 -7.69 16.80
N LYS A 147 7.82 -6.43 17.11
CA LYS A 147 6.75 -5.99 18.02
C LYS A 147 5.47 -5.73 17.22
N ARG A 148 4.30 -5.80 17.87
CA ARG A 148 3.05 -5.39 17.25
C ARG A 148 3.07 -3.89 16.97
N TRP A 149 2.40 -3.48 15.87
CA TRP A 149 2.21 -2.08 15.55
C TRP A 149 1.33 -1.40 16.60
N LYS A 150 1.86 -0.37 17.26
CA LYS A 150 1.18 0.45 18.27
C LYS A 150 1.08 1.93 17.89
N ALA A 151 1.82 2.36 16.85
CA ALA A 151 1.75 3.71 16.35
C ALA A 151 0.36 4.01 15.74
N ALA A 152 0.08 5.28 15.50
CA ALA A 152 -1.16 5.76 14.90
C ALA A 152 -1.53 4.96 13.63
N ARG A 153 -2.80 4.62 13.49
CA ARG A 153 -3.36 3.94 12.31
C ARG A 153 -4.27 4.83 11.47
N LYS A 154 -4.72 5.96 12.01
CA LYS A 154 -5.58 6.95 11.34
C LYS A 154 -5.16 8.37 11.74
N MET A 155 -5.57 9.36 10.96
CA MET A 155 -5.20 10.76 11.21
C MET A 155 -5.67 11.26 12.56
N ASP A 156 -6.88 10.90 12.97
CA ASP A 156 -7.45 11.30 14.25
C ASP A 156 -6.69 10.76 15.47
N ASP A 157 -5.91 9.65 15.33
CA ASP A 157 -4.99 9.20 16.38
C ASP A 157 -3.81 10.18 16.63
N LEU A 158 -3.59 11.13 15.72
CA LEU A 158 -2.55 12.16 15.80
C LEU A 158 -3.06 13.53 16.28
N PHE A 159 -4.36 13.65 16.51
CA PHE A 159 -4.99 14.89 16.96
C PHE A 159 -5.25 14.88 18.48
N LEU A 160 -5.29 16.05 19.10
CA LEU A 160 -5.69 16.22 20.49
C LEU A 160 -7.23 16.14 20.61
N THR A 161 -7.76 14.94 20.29
CA THR A 161 -9.21 14.74 20.14
C THR A 161 -9.99 14.86 21.45
N GLU A 162 -9.32 14.76 22.62
CA GLU A 162 -9.94 14.84 23.93
C GLU A 162 -10.61 16.22 24.18
N ILE A 163 -10.08 17.27 23.55
CA ILE A 163 -10.57 18.65 23.70
C ILE A 163 -11.67 19.02 22.70
N PHE A 164 -11.99 18.14 21.73
CA PHE A 164 -12.96 18.45 20.70
C PHE A 164 -14.36 17.93 21.05
N PRO A 165 -15.42 18.74 20.79
CA PRO A 165 -16.81 18.28 20.81
C PRO A 165 -17.03 17.10 19.85
N GLU A 166 -17.99 16.23 20.17
CA GLU A 166 -18.28 15.04 19.35
C GLU A 166 -18.70 15.38 17.90
N GLU A 167 -19.37 16.52 17.72
CA GLU A 167 -19.75 17.03 16.39
C GLU A 167 -18.54 17.31 15.52
N LEU A 168 -17.45 17.88 16.09
CA LEU A 168 -16.22 18.14 15.37
C LEU A 168 -15.45 16.84 15.09
N LYS A 169 -15.43 15.90 16.03
CA LYS A 169 -14.74 14.61 15.83
C LYS A 169 -15.25 13.87 14.59
N LYS A 170 -16.56 13.92 14.34
CA LYS A 170 -17.19 13.30 13.16
C LYS A 170 -16.70 13.86 11.83
N LEU A 171 -16.21 15.11 11.80
CA LEU A 171 -15.77 15.77 10.56
C LEU A 171 -14.41 15.30 10.09
N PHE A 172 -13.58 14.75 10.99
CA PHE A 172 -12.22 14.31 10.66
C PHE A 172 -11.95 12.83 10.97
N THR A 173 -12.99 12.06 11.31
CA THR A 173 -12.84 10.60 11.50
C THR A 173 -12.57 9.90 10.18
N GLU A 174 -11.43 9.25 10.09
CA GLU A 174 -10.99 8.48 8.92
C GLU A 174 -10.99 6.97 9.19
N LYS A 175 -11.00 6.19 8.09
CA LYS A 175 -10.75 4.75 8.19
C LYS A 175 -9.28 4.50 8.54
N PRO A 176 -8.98 3.53 9.43
CA PRO A 176 -7.60 3.18 9.74
C PRO A 176 -6.88 2.62 8.51
N LEU A 177 -5.56 2.82 8.48
CA LEU A 177 -4.66 2.20 7.51
C LEU A 177 -4.74 0.67 7.59
N LEU A 178 -4.64 0.03 6.45
CA LEU A 178 -4.41 -1.40 6.39
C LEU A 178 -2.95 -1.67 6.71
N ILE A 179 -2.68 -2.23 7.89
CA ILE A 179 -1.34 -2.62 8.32
C ILE A 179 -1.30 -4.14 8.38
N PHE A 180 -0.57 -4.74 7.44
CA PHE A 180 -0.33 -6.17 7.40
C PHE A 180 0.90 -6.50 8.26
N GLU A 181 0.66 -6.92 9.49
CA GLU A 181 1.70 -7.30 10.44
C GLU A 181 2.11 -8.77 10.17
N MET A 182 3.10 -9.00 9.30
CA MET A 182 3.48 -10.34 8.83
C MET A 182 3.78 -11.34 9.96
N ARG A 183 4.45 -10.88 11.04
CA ARG A 183 4.80 -11.71 12.19
C ARG A 183 3.62 -12.02 13.12
N HIS A 184 2.53 -11.29 12.97
CA HIS A 184 1.39 -11.33 13.89
C HIS A 184 0.07 -11.65 13.18
N PHE A 185 0.14 -11.95 11.88
CA PHE A 185 -1.04 -12.35 11.13
C PHE A 185 -1.51 -13.73 11.59
N SER A 186 -2.78 -13.85 11.98
CA SER A 186 -3.32 -15.06 12.58
C SER A 186 -3.81 -16.09 11.57
N ASN A 187 -4.17 -15.66 10.37
CA ASN A 187 -4.83 -16.48 9.35
C ASN A 187 -3.87 -16.76 8.18
N GLU A 188 -2.65 -17.20 8.49
CA GLU A 188 -1.63 -17.50 7.49
C GLU A 188 -2.07 -18.59 6.47
N GLU A 189 -3.02 -19.43 6.87
CA GLU A 189 -3.65 -20.45 6.01
C GLU A 189 -4.50 -19.86 4.87
N TRP A 190 -4.82 -18.57 4.91
CA TRP A 190 -5.51 -17.89 3.81
C TRP A 190 -4.63 -17.68 2.60
N PHE A 191 -3.30 -17.68 2.78
CA PHE A 191 -2.34 -17.52 1.70
C PHE A 191 -2.09 -18.84 0.97
N GLN A 192 -2.01 -18.75 -0.38
CA GLN A 192 -1.79 -19.89 -1.28
C GLN A 192 -0.37 -19.94 -1.83
N THR A 193 0.41 -18.86 -1.71
CA THR A 193 1.81 -18.79 -2.12
C THR A 193 2.74 -19.05 -0.93
N ASP A 194 4.05 -18.98 -1.18
CA ASP A 194 5.09 -19.01 -0.15
C ASP A 194 5.01 -17.85 0.88
N LEU A 195 4.15 -16.85 0.64
CA LEU A 195 3.80 -15.83 1.63
C LEU A 195 3.30 -16.48 2.93
N ARG A 196 2.59 -17.62 2.83
CA ARG A 196 2.19 -18.44 3.99
C ARG A 196 3.38 -18.89 4.80
N GLN A 197 4.39 -19.48 4.13
CA GLN A 197 5.58 -20.00 4.81
C GLN A 197 6.44 -18.89 5.37
N VAL A 198 6.56 -17.76 4.64
CA VAL A 198 7.30 -16.59 5.14
C VAL A 198 6.63 -15.99 6.38
N CYS A 199 5.32 -15.82 6.41
CA CYS A 199 4.60 -15.39 7.61
C CYS A 199 4.80 -16.37 8.77
N GLY A 200 4.66 -17.66 8.52
CA GLY A 200 4.85 -18.72 9.50
C GLY A 200 6.28 -18.76 10.06
N PHE A 201 7.29 -18.60 9.21
CA PHE A 201 8.69 -18.48 9.59
C PHE A 201 8.91 -17.26 10.50
N LEU A 202 8.53 -16.08 10.03
CA LEU A 202 8.72 -14.82 10.76
C LEU A 202 8.07 -14.84 12.14
N LYS A 203 6.90 -15.44 12.27
CA LYS A 203 6.14 -15.60 13.51
C LYS A 203 6.89 -16.44 14.56
N ARG A 204 7.72 -17.39 14.11
CA ARG A 204 8.41 -18.36 14.96
C ARG A 204 9.87 -17.99 15.27
N THR A 205 10.40 -16.90 14.70
CA THR A 205 11.83 -16.50 14.86
C THR A 205 12.26 -16.24 16.31
N ASN A 206 11.33 -16.04 17.23
CA ASN A 206 11.64 -15.84 18.66
C ASN A 206 11.72 -17.17 19.47
N ASP A 207 11.40 -18.32 18.85
CA ASP A 207 11.41 -19.64 19.48
C ASP A 207 12.17 -20.62 18.58
N ARG A 208 13.42 -20.89 18.94
CA ARG A 208 14.34 -21.74 18.14
C ARG A 208 13.78 -23.14 17.89
N MET A 209 13.10 -23.74 18.86
CA MET A 209 12.56 -25.10 18.72
C MET A 209 11.38 -25.09 17.72
N LYS A 210 10.43 -24.19 17.89
CA LYS A 210 9.29 -24.06 16.98
C LYS A 210 9.72 -23.67 15.57
N LEU A 211 10.75 -22.82 15.46
CA LEU A 211 11.30 -22.44 14.16
C LEU A 211 11.92 -23.63 13.43
N LYS A 212 12.73 -24.44 14.15
CA LYS A 212 13.35 -25.64 13.58
C LYS A 212 12.30 -26.63 13.07
N THR A 213 11.33 -26.97 13.90
CA THR A 213 10.21 -27.85 13.51
C THR A 213 9.48 -27.31 12.28
N TYR A 214 9.20 -26.02 12.25
CA TYR A 214 8.50 -25.40 11.13
C TYR A 214 9.29 -25.44 9.81
N ILE A 215 10.61 -25.26 9.86
CA ILE A 215 11.50 -25.39 8.69
C ILE A 215 11.52 -26.85 8.20
N GLU A 216 11.62 -27.81 9.11
CA GLU A 216 11.61 -29.24 8.78
C GLU A 216 10.28 -29.66 8.12
N GLU A 217 9.14 -29.16 8.62
CA GLU A 217 7.80 -29.40 8.04
C GLU A 217 7.57 -28.75 6.68
N ASN A 218 8.33 -27.71 6.33
CA ASN A 218 8.20 -26.95 5.07
C ASN A 218 9.50 -26.96 4.24
N GLN A 219 10.30 -28.02 4.37
CA GLN A 219 11.63 -28.11 3.78
C GLN A 219 11.64 -27.91 2.25
N GLU A 220 10.63 -28.42 1.53
CA GLU A 220 10.52 -28.24 0.07
C GLU A 220 10.46 -26.76 -0.35
N VAL A 221 9.73 -25.93 0.42
CA VAL A 221 9.58 -24.50 0.09
C VAL A 221 10.87 -23.75 0.42
N PHE A 222 11.47 -24.04 1.59
CA PHE A 222 12.69 -23.34 2.03
C PHE A 222 13.95 -23.74 1.26
N SER A 223 14.03 -24.95 0.72
CA SER A 223 15.16 -25.38 -0.13
C SER A 223 15.12 -24.81 -1.54
N ASN A 224 13.99 -24.30 -1.98
CA ASN A 224 13.82 -23.68 -3.30
C ASN A 224 13.90 -22.14 -3.27
N LEU A 225 14.16 -21.54 -2.11
CA LEU A 225 14.40 -20.09 -2.02
C LEU A 225 15.79 -19.77 -2.61
N PRO A 226 15.95 -18.68 -3.36
CA PRO A 226 17.26 -18.25 -3.82
C PRO A 226 18.20 -17.99 -2.64
N GLU A 227 19.50 -18.26 -2.83
CA GLU A 227 20.57 -18.11 -1.83
C GLU A 227 21.03 -16.64 -1.63
N ASP A 228 20.20 -15.63 -1.83
CA ASP A 228 20.57 -14.20 -1.73
C ASP A 228 20.34 -13.61 -0.33
#